data_3b0eb325c036ce1197ed3313096294d7
#
_entry.id   3b0eb325c036ce1197ed3313096294d7
#
_cell.length_a   1.000
_cell.length_b   1.000
_cell.length_c   1.000
_cell.angle_alpha   90.00
_cell.angle_beta   90.00
_cell.angle_gamma   90.00
#
_symmetry.space_group_name_H-M   'P 1'
#
loop_
_entity.id
_entity.type
_entity.pdbx_description
1 polymer ?
#
loop_
_entity_poly.entity_id
_entity_poly.type
_entity_poly.pdbx_seq_one_letter_code
_entity_poly.pdbx_strand_id
1 'polypeptide(L)'
;MQCAWLGERVAAPDVKTVVKNVILNKTAGNWGPNATFRFPARGGTGGIWIAVADTIPKEKTRFGEKGKVVKVNANNKTVTLGDGTTVGYKKLVSTMAVDFLAEQIGDQELVGLTKQLFYSSTHVIGVGIRGTRPERIGDKCWVSYLPWMQTSMGL
;
A
#
# COMPACT_ATOMS: atom_id res chain seq x y z
N MET A 1 18.63 0.81 -10.87
CA MET A 1 17.64 0.53 -9.80
C MET A 1 18.00 -0.82 -9.19
N GLN A 2 18.22 -0.87 -7.89
CA GLN A 2 18.55 -2.14 -7.23
C GLN A 2 17.24 -2.86 -6.89
N CYS A 3 17.05 -4.07 -7.40
CA CYS A 3 15.83 -4.87 -7.19
C CYS A 3 16.03 -6.00 -6.15
N ALA A 4 17.22 -6.10 -5.56
CA ALA A 4 17.55 -7.18 -4.62
C ALA A 4 16.65 -7.26 -3.39
N TRP A 5 16.06 -6.12 -2.98
CA TRP A 5 15.13 -6.03 -1.85
C TRP A 5 13.75 -6.65 -2.13
N LEU A 6 13.41 -6.89 -3.41
CA LEU A 6 12.14 -7.50 -3.79
C LEU A 6 12.08 -8.98 -3.38
N GLY A 7 13.23 -9.68 -3.41
CA GLY A 7 13.32 -11.08 -3.05
C GLY A 7 12.27 -11.93 -3.79
N GLU A 8 11.70 -12.89 -3.08
CA GLU A 8 10.67 -13.80 -3.62
C GLU A 8 9.28 -13.16 -3.74
N ARG A 9 9.10 -11.92 -3.33
CA ARG A 9 7.80 -11.23 -3.40
C ARG A 9 7.35 -10.94 -4.83
N VAL A 10 8.30 -10.84 -5.74
CA VAL A 10 8.03 -10.73 -7.17
C VAL A 10 8.49 -12.01 -7.83
N ALA A 11 7.56 -12.81 -8.31
CA ALA A 11 7.89 -14.01 -9.07
C ALA A 11 8.69 -13.62 -10.31
N ALA A 12 9.87 -14.19 -10.47
CA ALA A 12 10.62 -14.10 -11.71
C ALA A 12 10.09 -15.18 -12.67
N PRO A 13 9.35 -14.80 -13.72
CA PRO A 13 8.80 -15.79 -14.65
C PRO A 13 9.94 -16.41 -15.47
N ASP A 14 9.91 -17.73 -15.63
CA ASP A 14 10.79 -18.42 -16.56
C ASP A 14 10.46 -18.03 -18.00
N VAL A 15 11.44 -17.51 -18.71
CA VAL A 15 11.29 -17.02 -20.10
C VAL A 15 10.74 -18.10 -21.03
N LYS A 16 11.19 -19.37 -20.89
CA LYS A 16 10.70 -20.48 -21.71
C LYS A 16 9.19 -20.70 -21.50
N THR A 17 8.74 -20.62 -20.24
CA THR A 17 7.33 -20.76 -19.89
C THR A 17 6.51 -19.59 -20.47
N VAL A 18 7.03 -18.37 -20.40
CA VAL A 18 6.35 -17.19 -20.99
C VAL A 18 6.20 -17.37 -22.50
N VAL A 19 7.29 -17.68 -23.22
CA VAL A 19 7.28 -17.88 -24.68
C VAL A 19 6.32 -19.01 -25.07
N LYS A 20 6.39 -20.15 -24.36
CA LYS A 20 5.49 -21.28 -24.61
C LYS A 20 4.02 -20.91 -24.41
N ASN A 21 3.69 -20.16 -23.37
CA ASN A 21 2.31 -19.75 -23.10
C ASN A 21 1.80 -18.77 -24.17
N VAL A 22 2.65 -17.85 -24.62
CA VAL A 22 2.31 -16.92 -25.71
C VAL A 22 2.03 -17.67 -27.01
N ILE A 23 2.95 -18.59 -27.42
CA ILE A 23 2.79 -19.36 -28.67
C ILE A 23 1.55 -20.26 -28.61
N LEU A 24 1.27 -20.89 -27.48
CA LEU A 24 0.15 -21.79 -27.30
C LEU A 24 -1.14 -21.09 -26.88
N ASN A 25 -1.16 -19.78 -26.81
CA ASN A 25 -2.28 -18.96 -26.32
C ASN A 25 -2.84 -19.48 -24.97
N LYS A 26 -1.95 -19.92 -24.09
CA LYS A 26 -2.29 -20.41 -22.77
C LYS A 26 -2.21 -19.30 -21.75
N THR A 27 -3.18 -19.26 -20.84
CA THR A 27 -3.11 -18.37 -19.68
C THR A 27 -1.96 -18.82 -18.79
N ALA A 28 -1.15 -17.86 -18.33
CA ALA A 28 -0.10 -18.15 -17.37
C ALA A 28 -0.70 -18.82 -16.13
N GLY A 29 -0.08 -19.92 -15.70
CA GLY A 29 -0.45 -20.61 -14.46
C GLY A 29 -0.09 -19.80 -13.20
N ASN A 30 -0.09 -20.46 -12.07
CA ASN A 30 0.18 -19.85 -10.75
C ASN A 30 1.43 -18.96 -10.72
N TRP A 31 1.25 -17.71 -10.33
CA TRP A 31 2.30 -16.72 -10.17
C TRP A 31 2.80 -16.67 -8.72
N GLY A 32 3.38 -17.77 -8.23
CA GLY A 32 3.96 -17.84 -6.90
C GLY A 32 2.97 -17.56 -5.76
N PRO A 33 3.40 -16.92 -4.67
CA PRO A 33 2.60 -16.74 -3.46
C PRO A 33 1.33 -15.91 -3.66
N ASN A 34 1.26 -15.15 -4.74
CA ASN A 34 0.11 -14.29 -5.08
C ASN A 34 -0.84 -14.92 -6.13
N ALA A 35 -0.75 -16.22 -6.33
CA ALA A 35 -1.58 -16.92 -7.33
C ALA A 35 -3.08 -16.87 -7.00
N THR A 36 -3.44 -16.81 -5.73
CA THR A 36 -4.82 -16.70 -5.28
C THR A 36 -4.95 -15.63 -4.20
N PHE A 37 -6.00 -14.81 -4.31
CA PHE A 37 -6.35 -13.82 -3.31
C PHE A 37 -7.68 -14.17 -2.66
N ARG A 38 -7.76 -13.96 -1.34
CA ARG A 38 -9.02 -14.06 -0.61
C ARG A 38 -9.37 -12.67 -0.08
N PHE A 39 -10.55 -12.22 -0.39
CA PHE A 39 -11.09 -10.96 0.10
C PHE A 39 -12.35 -11.21 0.92
N PRO A 40 -12.68 -10.35 1.89
CA PRO A 40 -13.98 -10.39 2.55
C PRO A 40 -15.10 -10.25 1.52
N ALA A 41 -16.19 -10.98 1.73
CA ALA A 41 -17.36 -10.92 0.84
C ALA A 41 -18.00 -9.52 0.80
N ARG A 42 -17.80 -8.71 1.84
CA ARG A 42 -18.29 -7.34 1.96
C ARG A 42 -17.23 -6.43 2.54
N GLY A 43 -17.23 -5.16 2.13
CA GLY A 43 -16.34 -4.12 2.67
C GLY A 43 -14.88 -4.20 2.22
N GLY A 44 -14.50 -5.21 1.41
CA GLY A 44 -13.14 -5.40 0.94
C GLY A 44 -12.13 -5.51 2.10
N THR A 45 -10.85 -5.28 1.82
CA THR A 45 -9.78 -5.33 2.83
C THR A 45 -10.00 -4.30 3.95
N GLY A 46 -10.56 -3.13 3.62
CA GLY A 46 -10.89 -2.09 4.59
C GLY A 46 -11.88 -2.55 5.66
N GLY A 47 -12.83 -3.42 5.29
CA GLY A 47 -13.81 -3.98 6.22
C GLY A 47 -13.18 -4.78 7.37
N ILE A 48 -12.05 -5.45 7.13
CA ILE A 48 -11.30 -6.17 8.18
C ILE A 48 -10.78 -5.17 9.23
N TRP A 49 -10.16 -4.10 8.77
CA TRP A 49 -9.56 -3.10 9.66
C TRP A 49 -10.60 -2.28 10.42
N ILE A 50 -11.74 -1.98 9.78
CA ILE A 50 -12.89 -1.35 10.44
C ILE A 50 -13.40 -2.25 11.57
N ALA A 51 -13.61 -3.54 11.30
CA ALA A 51 -14.07 -4.49 12.32
C ALA A 51 -13.08 -4.59 13.50
N VAL A 52 -11.77 -4.57 13.24
CA VAL A 52 -10.75 -4.54 14.29
C VAL A 52 -10.81 -3.23 15.07
N ALA A 53 -10.94 -2.09 14.38
CA ALA A 53 -11.03 -0.78 15.02
C ALA A 53 -12.27 -0.64 15.92
N ASP A 54 -13.38 -1.24 15.52
CA ASP A 54 -14.63 -1.22 16.29
C ASP A 54 -14.54 -2.00 17.63
N THR A 55 -13.51 -2.85 17.79
CA THR A 55 -13.24 -3.49 19.09
C THR A 55 -12.52 -2.57 20.08
N ILE A 56 -11.97 -1.45 19.61
CA ILE A 56 -11.25 -0.51 20.45
C ILE A 56 -12.24 0.52 21.03
N PRO A 57 -12.24 0.74 22.36
CA PRO A 57 -13.09 1.76 22.96
C PRO A 57 -12.89 3.15 22.31
N LYS A 58 -13.98 3.82 21.97
CA LYS A 58 -13.96 5.10 21.23
C LYS A 58 -13.16 6.19 21.95
N GLU A 59 -13.16 6.18 23.27
CA GLU A 59 -12.40 7.12 24.09
C GLU A 59 -10.89 6.94 23.99
N LYS A 60 -10.43 5.79 23.48
CA LYS A 60 -9.00 5.47 23.24
C LYS A 60 -8.56 5.78 21.82
N THR A 61 -9.46 6.25 20.98
CA THR A 61 -9.17 6.59 19.58
C THR A 61 -9.30 8.08 19.36
N ARG A 62 -8.46 8.61 18.47
CA ARG A 62 -8.50 10.00 18.02
C ARG A 62 -8.31 10.02 16.51
N PHE A 63 -9.21 10.65 15.79
CA PHE A 63 -9.21 10.74 14.34
C PHE A 63 -9.31 12.19 13.86
N GLY A 64 -9.01 12.40 12.59
CA GLY A 64 -9.10 13.70 11.92
C GLY A 64 -8.03 14.68 12.38
N GLU A 65 -8.16 15.94 11.98
CA GLU A 65 -7.17 16.98 12.25
C GLU A 65 -6.91 17.20 13.76
N LYS A 66 -7.94 17.07 14.59
CA LYS A 66 -7.81 17.20 16.05
C LYS A 66 -7.00 16.07 16.68
N GLY A 67 -7.08 14.87 16.11
CA GLY A 67 -6.35 13.68 16.58
C GLY A 67 -4.96 13.51 15.93
N LYS A 68 -4.63 14.33 14.95
CA LYS A 68 -3.35 14.27 14.25
C LYS A 68 -2.20 14.62 15.20
N VAL A 69 -1.17 13.78 15.24
CA VAL A 69 0.05 14.10 15.99
C VAL A 69 0.81 15.18 15.23
N VAL A 70 1.08 16.30 15.89
CA VAL A 70 1.79 17.46 15.32
C VAL A 70 3.18 17.66 15.93
N LYS A 71 3.46 17.03 17.06
CA LYS A 71 4.77 17.08 17.70
C LYS A 71 5.00 15.83 18.54
N VAL A 72 6.22 15.33 18.51
CA VAL A 72 6.68 14.24 19.39
C VAL A 72 7.85 14.74 20.24
N ASN A 73 7.74 14.62 21.55
CA ASN A 73 8.83 14.87 22.46
C ASN A 73 9.34 13.54 23.03
N ALA A 74 10.44 13.05 22.48
CA ALA A 74 11.01 11.76 22.86
C ALA A 74 11.56 11.77 24.30
N ASN A 75 12.11 12.90 24.74
CA ASN A 75 12.72 13.03 26.09
C ASN A 75 11.64 12.97 27.18
N ASN A 76 10.58 13.74 27.00
CA ASN A 76 9.47 13.81 27.96
C ASN A 76 8.42 12.71 27.74
N LYS A 77 8.58 11.89 26.70
CA LYS A 77 7.63 10.83 26.29
C LYS A 77 6.21 11.37 26.15
N THR A 78 6.06 12.45 25.37
CA THR A 78 4.77 13.06 25.10
C THR A 78 4.56 13.27 23.59
N VAL A 79 3.29 13.24 23.17
CA VAL A 79 2.85 13.67 21.84
C VAL A 79 1.87 14.81 21.98
N THR A 80 1.96 15.79 21.09
CA THR A 80 0.97 16.88 20.99
C THR A 80 0.07 16.61 19.79
N LEU A 81 -1.22 16.72 20.01
CA LEU A 81 -2.25 16.55 18.99
C LEU A 81 -2.61 17.88 18.33
N GLY A 82 -3.32 17.82 17.19
CA GLY A 82 -3.73 18.98 16.42
C GLY A 82 -4.70 19.94 17.15
N ASP A 83 -5.40 19.46 18.18
CA ASP A 83 -6.21 20.29 19.07
C ASP A 83 -5.41 20.91 20.23
N GLY A 84 -4.09 20.72 20.27
CA GLY A 84 -3.22 21.20 21.33
C GLY A 84 -3.10 20.27 22.56
N THR A 85 -3.89 19.20 22.61
CA THR A 85 -3.84 18.23 23.72
C THR A 85 -2.48 17.53 23.73
N THR A 86 -1.89 17.40 24.91
CA THR A 86 -0.64 16.65 25.11
C THR A 86 -0.94 15.33 25.82
N VAL A 87 -0.46 14.22 25.23
CA VAL A 87 -0.66 12.88 25.75
C VAL A 87 0.70 12.26 26.08
N GLY A 88 0.84 11.79 27.34
CA GLY A 88 2.02 11.05 27.78
C GLY A 88 1.97 9.59 27.35
N TYR A 89 3.12 8.98 27.06
CA TYR A 89 3.22 7.58 26.69
C TYR A 89 4.36 6.86 27.41
N LYS A 90 4.20 5.55 27.63
CA LYS A 90 5.29 4.67 28.09
C LYS A 90 6.09 4.11 26.90
N LYS A 91 5.37 3.72 25.85
CA LYS A 91 5.92 3.25 24.58
C LYS A 91 5.11 3.88 23.45
N LEU A 92 5.79 4.33 22.41
CA LEU A 92 5.19 4.90 21.20
C LEU A 92 5.51 3.99 20.03
N VAL A 93 4.47 3.60 19.27
CA VAL A 93 4.62 2.91 17.98
C VAL A 93 4.07 3.86 16.92
N SER A 94 4.91 4.24 15.97
CA SER A 94 4.52 5.07 14.84
C SER A 94 4.49 4.25 13.56
N THR A 95 3.41 4.39 12.80
CA THR A 95 3.26 3.80 11.47
C THR A 95 3.28 4.86 10.37
N MET A 96 3.53 6.13 10.73
CA MET A 96 3.72 7.19 9.73
C MET A 96 5.05 7.03 8.99
N ALA A 97 5.18 7.66 7.84
CA ALA A 97 6.44 7.70 7.12
C ALA A 97 7.54 8.30 8.00
N VAL A 98 8.75 7.73 7.95
CA VAL A 98 9.83 8.04 8.89
C VAL A 98 10.34 9.48 8.75
N ASP A 99 10.26 10.07 7.57
CA ASP A 99 10.56 11.48 7.29
C ASP A 99 9.62 12.41 8.06
N PHE A 100 8.31 12.18 7.98
CA PHE A 100 7.33 12.92 8.78
C PHE A 100 7.56 12.74 10.29
N LEU A 101 7.91 11.54 10.73
CA LEU A 101 8.20 11.31 12.16
C LEU A 101 9.42 12.10 12.60
N ALA A 102 10.48 12.14 11.78
CA ALA A 102 11.69 12.92 12.09
C ALA A 102 11.38 14.41 12.23
N GLU A 103 10.55 14.95 11.33
CA GLU A 103 10.08 16.34 11.42
C GLU A 103 9.28 16.61 12.68
N GLN A 104 8.38 15.69 13.09
CA GLN A 104 7.58 15.82 14.31
C GLN A 104 8.42 15.75 15.58
N ILE A 105 9.52 15.00 15.56
CA ILE A 105 10.50 14.96 16.66
C ILE A 105 11.33 16.25 16.69
N GLY A 106 11.60 16.84 15.53
CA GLY A 106 12.41 18.08 15.39
C GLY A 106 13.90 17.85 15.50
N ASP A 107 14.37 16.62 15.30
CA ASP A 107 15.79 16.28 15.31
C ASP A 107 16.38 16.54 13.92
N GLN A 108 17.25 17.54 13.83
CA GLN A 108 17.83 18.01 12.56
C GLN A 108 18.75 16.96 11.91
N GLU A 109 19.41 16.13 12.68
CA GLU A 109 20.24 15.03 12.17
C GLU A 109 19.35 13.98 11.50
N LEU A 110 18.28 13.54 12.17
CA LEU A 110 17.31 12.62 11.61
C LEU A 110 16.64 13.19 10.35
N VAL A 111 16.22 14.44 10.37
CA VAL A 111 15.65 15.12 9.19
C VAL A 111 16.65 15.16 8.03
N GLY A 112 17.95 15.39 8.33
CA GLY A 112 19.00 15.33 7.31
C GLY A 112 19.16 13.94 6.68
N LEU A 113 19.11 12.89 7.49
CA LEU A 113 19.19 11.50 7.02
C LEU A 113 17.97 11.10 6.19
N THR A 114 16.77 11.52 6.58
CA THR A 114 15.54 11.15 5.85
C THR A 114 15.46 11.77 4.46
N LYS A 115 16.13 12.90 4.19
CA LYS A 115 16.22 13.49 2.85
C LYS A 115 16.92 12.58 1.82
N GLN A 116 17.67 11.58 2.28
CA GLN A 116 18.34 10.61 1.41
C GLN A 116 17.44 9.41 1.06
N LEU A 117 16.26 9.30 1.68
CA LEU A 117 15.32 8.24 1.42
C LEU A 117 14.60 8.48 0.10
N PHE A 118 14.57 7.43 -0.72
CA PHE A 118 13.79 7.43 -1.95
C PHE A 118 12.47 6.67 -1.72
N TYR A 119 11.37 7.29 -2.10
CA TYR A 119 10.05 6.65 -2.07
C TYR A 119 9.29 6.91 -3.38
N SER A 120 8.32 6.06 -3.65
CA SER A 120 7.41 6.22 -4.78
C SER A 120 5.97 6.32 -4.27
N SER A 121 5.15 7.01 -5.03
CA SER A 121 3.71 7.08 -4.79
C SER A 121 2.96 6.33 -5.88
N THR A 122 1.85 5.71 -5.51
CA THR A 122 0.99 5.00 -6.44
C THR A 122 -0.37 5.67 -6.47
N HIS A 123 -0.83 6.03 -7.66
CA HIS A 123 -2.20 6.49 -7.88
C HIS A 123 -3.09 5.28 -8.14
N VAL A 124 -4.09 5.06 -7.30
CA VAL A 124 -5.08 3.99 -7.48
C VAL A 124 -6.40 4.61 -7.90
N ILE A 125 -6.87 4.26 -9.09
CA ILE A 125 -8.14 4.75 -9.63
C ILE A 125 -9.11 3.57 -9.66
N GLY A 126 -10.19 3.64 -8.88
CA GLY A 126 -11.26 2.65 -8.89
C GLY A 126 -12.28 3.00 -9.99
N VAL A 127 -12.52 2.05 -10.90
CA VAL A 127 -13.55 2.19 -11.95
C VAL A 127 -14.60 1.10 -11.77
N GLY A 128 -15.84 1.52 -11.48
CA GLY A 128 -16.98 0.63 -11.43
C GLY A 128 -17.72 0.63 -12.75
N ILE A 129 -17.94 -0.55 -13.35
CA ILE A 129 -18.67 -0.72 -14.61
C ILE A 129 -19.96 -1.47 -14.33
N ARG A 130 -21.09 -0.95 -14.85
CA ARG A 130 -22.38 -1.64 -14.82
C ARG A 130 -22.53 -2.56 -16.01
N GLY A 131 -23.21 -3.68 -15.81
CA GLY A 131 -23.51 -4.64 -16.87
C GLY A 131 -22.78 -5.97 -16.68
N THR A 132 -22.85 -6.81 -17.70
CA THR A 132 -22.21 -8.13 -17.70
C THR A 132 -20.74 -7.99 -18.04
N ARG A 133 -19.88 -8.70 -17.32
CA ARG A 133 -18.46 -8.72 -17.61
C ARG A 133 -18.19 -9.26 -19.01
N PRO A 134 -17.44 -8.54 -19.87
CA PRO A 134 -17.11 -9.01 -21.22
C PRO A 134 -16.33 -10.32 -21.19
N GLU A 135 -16.64 -11.25 -22.08
CA GLU A 135 -15.98 -12.55 -22.18
C GLU A 135 -14.45 -12.44 -22.37
N ARG A 136 -14.00 -11.42 -23.12
CA ARG A 136 -12.56 -11.14 -23.31
C ARG A 136 -11.77 -10.93 -22.01
N ILE A 137 -12.44 -10.50 -20.93
CA ILE A 137 -11.84 -10.33 -19.61
C ILE A 137 -11.76 -11.68 -18.91
N GLY A 138 -12.76 -12.55 -19.08
CA GLY A 138 -12.84 -13.86 -18.46
C GLY A 138 -12.58 -13.77 -16.96
N ASP A 139 -11.75 -14.66 -16.44
CA ASP A 139 -11.36 -14.69 -15.01
C ASP A 139 -10.06 -13.93 -14.71
N LYS A 140 -9.62 -13.07 -15.64
CA LYS A 140 -8.40 -12.26 -15.42
C LYS A 140 -8.62 -11.29 -14.28
N CYS A 141 -7.73 -11.32 -13.30
CA CYS A 141 -7.69 -10.37 -12.17
C CYS A 141 -6.54 -9.35 -12.27
N TRP A 142 -5.60 -9.57 -13.20
CA TRP A 142 -4.50 -8.66 -13.48
C TRP A 142 -4.33 -8.46 -14.98
N VAL A 143 -4.25 -7.21 -15.39
CA VAL A 143 -3.94 -6.81 -16.77
C VAL A 143 -2.90 -5.71 -16.70
N SER A 144 -1.77 -5.92 -17.35
CA SER A 144 -0.72 -4.91 -17.47
C SER A 144 -0.79 -4.27 -18.85
N TYR A 145 -0.85 -2.94 -18.88
CA TYR A 145 -0.73 -2.16 -20.11
C TYR A 145 0.70 -1.68 -20.26
N LEU A 146 1.31 -1.98 -21.40
CA LEU A 146 2.61 -1.46 -21.77
C LEU A 146 2.39 -0.33 -22.78
N PRO A 147 2.88 0.89 -22.54
CA PRO A 147 2.57 2.06 -23.38
C PRO A 147 2.91 1.90 -24.86
N TRP A 148 3.93 1.08 -25.18
CA TRP A 148 4.35 0.78 -26.56
C TRP A 148 3.46 -0.24 -27.28
N MET A 149 2.56 -0.92 -26.58
CA MET A 149 1.56 -1.81 -27.22
C MET A 149 0.36 -1.05 -27.81
N GLN A 150 0.15 0.22 -27.47
CA GLN A 150 -0.95 1.01 -28.01
C GLN A 150 -0.80 1.37 -29.48
N THR A 151 0.40 1.35 -30.02
CA THR A 151 0.67 1.70 -31.43
C THR A 151 0.41 0.56 -32.43
N SER A 152 0.18 -0.67 -31.97
CA SER A 152 -0.02 -1.84 -32.85
C SER A 152 -1.44 -2.38 -32.89
N MET A 153 -2.33 -1.88 -32.03
CA MET A 153 -3.76 -2.20 -32.09
C MET A 153 -4.51 -0.92 -32.46
N GLY A 154 -4.62 -0.66 -33.77
CA GLY A 154 -5.44 0.43 -34.29
C GLY A 154 -6.87 0.32 -33.72
N LEU A 155 -7.30 1.40 -33.08
CA LEU A 155 -8.71 1.68 -32.84
C LEU A 155 -9.35 2.18 -34.12
#